data_63074d6a4a6b6fea336872dd5a09176f
#
_entry.id   63074d6a4a6b6fea336872dd5a09176f
#
_cell.length_a   1.000
_cell.length_b   1.000
_cell.length_c   1.000
_cell.angle_alpha   90.00
_cell.angle_beta   90.00
_cell.angle_gamma   90.00
#
_symmetry.space_group_name_H-M   'P 1'
#
loop_
_entity.id
_entity.type
_entity.pdbx_description
1 polymer ?
#
loop_
_entity_poly.entity_id
_entity_poly.type
_entity_poly.pdbx_seq_one_letter_code
_entity_poly.pdbx_strand_id
1 'polypeptide(L)'
;MVVLAGVGARFLSGAEDRGVLLRGFKIGRRIMDAPAFDPYRKIETRPGKDVQSDEDIIEYIRNFAATIFHPVGTCKMGAGNGDGAVVDDQLRVHGLRGLRVVDASVMPTITGGNTNAPTIMIAEKASDMILGRPAPDRKR
;
A
#
# COMPACT_ATOMS: atom_id res chain seq x y z
N MET A 1 15.80 -1.21 -30.43
CA MET A 1 14.37 -1.15 -30.15
C MET A 1 14.23 -1.16 -28.63
N VAL A 2 13.91 0.00 -28.02
CA VAL A 2 13.70 0.09 -26.56
C VAL A 2 12.25 -0.33 -26.34
N VAL A 3 12.02 -1.50 -25.74
CA VAL A 3 10.71 -1.90 -25.27
C VAL A 3 10.49 -1.19 -23.93
N LEU A 4 9.74 -0.11 -23.93
CA LEU A 4 9.23 0.49 -22.71
C LEU A 4 8.19 -0.50 -22.14
N ALA A 5 8.56 -1.21 -21.06
CA ALA A 5 7.61 -1.97 -20.28
C ALA A 5 6.60 -0.97 -19.68
N GLY A 6 5.39 -0.94 -20.23
CA GLY A 6 4.32 -0.11 -19.67
C GLY A 6 3.90 -0.66 -18.32
N VAL A 7 4.20 0.05 -17.24
CA VAL A 7 3.65 -0.25 -15.92
C VAL A 7 2.22 0.29 -15.86
N GLY A 8 1.25 -0.58 -16.06
CA GLY A 8 -0.18 -0.25 -15.93
C GLY A 8 -0.59 -0.34 -14.45
N ALA A 9 -0.72 0.78 -13.77
CA ALA A 9 -1.31 0.83 -12.44
C ALA A 9 -2.82 0.53 -12.56
N ARG A 10 -3.24 -0.67 -12.15
CA ARG A 10 -4.66 -1.08 -12.16
C ARG A 10 -5.38 -0.62 -10.90
N PHE A 11 -5.35 0.69 -10.61
CA PHE A 11 -6.05 1.23 -9.46
C PHE A 11 -7.54 0.88 -9.50
N LEU A 12 -8.09 0.46 -8.35
CA LEU A 12 -9.51 0.16 -8.16
C LEU A 12 -10.08 -0.95 -9.06
N SER A 13 -9.23 -1.79 -9.67
CA SER A 13 -9.68 -2.93 -10.47
C SER A 13 -10.27 -4.04 -9.59
N GLY A 14 -9.74 -4.22 -8.36
CA GLY A 14 -10.24 -5.20 -7.39
C GLY A 14 -11.59 -4.79 -6.79
N ALA A 15 -12.52 -5.76 -6.66
CA ALA A 15 -13.81 -5.52 -6.02
C ALA A 15 -13.64 -5.24 -4.52
N GLU A 16 -12.69 -5.90 -3.87
CA GLU A 16 -12.38 -5.71 -2.46
C GLU A 16 -11.87 -4.30 -2.18
N ASP A 17 -10.93 -3.79 -2.99
CA ASP A 17 -10.39 -2.42 -2.86
C ASP A 17 -11.50 -1.38 -2.96
N ARG A 18 -12.40 -1.53 -3.94
CA ARG A 18 -13.56 -0.65 -4.07
C ARG A 18 -14.47 -0.70 -2.85
N GLY A 19 -14.71 -1.90 -2.33
CA GLY A 19 -15.52 -2.09 -1.11
C GLY A 19 -14.89 -1.44 0.12
N VAL A 20 -13.58 -1.56 0.30
CA VAL A 20 -12.85 -0.92 1.41
C VAL A 20 -12.96 0.61 1.32
N LEU A 21 -12.70 1.18 0.14
CA LEU A 21 -12.78 2.62 -0.05
C LEU A 21 -14.19 3.17 0.11
N LEU A 22 -15.21 2.47 -0.39
CA LEU A 22 -16.62 2.83 -0.19
C LEU A 22 -16.99 2.88 1.30
N ARG A 23 -16.59 1.84 2.07
CA ARG A 23 -16.83 1.82 3.52
C ARG A 23 -16.09 2.96 4.22
N GLY A 24 -14.82 3.19 3.85
CA GLY A 24 -14.01 4.29 4.39
C GLY A 24 -14.64 5.66 4.12
N PHE A 25 -15.13 5.87 2.91
CA PHE A 25 -15.82 7.09 2.52
C PHE A 25 -17.09 7.34 3.39
N LYS A 26 -17.92 6.30 3.55
CA LYS A 26 -19.13 6.39 4.41
C LYS A 26 -18.78 6.64 5.88
N ILE A 27 -17.69 6.06 6.38
CA ILE A 27 -17.20 6.33 7.74
C ILE A 27 -16.76 7.79 7.85
N GLY A 28 -16.03 8.32 6.88
CA GLY A 28 -15.61 9.72 6.84
C GLY A 28 -16.78 10.67 6.92
N ARG A 29 -17.86 10.44 6.13
CA ARG A 29 -19.10 11.21 6.21
C ARG A 29 -19.72 11.17 7.62
N ARG A 30 -19.87 9.98 8.22
CA ARG A 30 -20.40 9.86 9.58
C ARG A 30 -19.59 10.64 10.62
N ILE A 31 -18.26 10.62 10.49
CA ILE A 31 -17.39 11.40 11.38
C ILE A 31 -17.66 12.89 11.20
N MET A 32 -17.68 13.36 9.95
CA MET A 32 -17.93 14.78 9.66
C MET A 32 -19.36 15.23 10.04
N ASP A 33 -20.32 14.31 10.08
CA ASP A 33 -21.71 14.58 10.49
C ASP A 33 -21.92 14.51 12.01
N ALA A 34 -20.88 14.18 12.79
CA ALA A 34 -20.97 14.17 14.24
C ALA A 34 -21.25 15.60 14.79
N PRO A 35 -22.12 15.74 15.80
CA PRO A 35 -22.51 17.04 16.36
C PRO A 35 -21.34 17.91 16.83
N ALA A 36 -20.23 17.28 17.23
CA ALA A 36 -19.03 17.99 17.63
C ALA A 36 -18.43 18.87 16.51
N PHE A 37 -18.72 18.56 15.24
CA PHE A 37 -18.26 19.32 14.08
C PHE A 37 -19.24 20.44 13.67
N ASP A 38 -20.46 20.52 14.20
CA ASP A 38 -21.47 21.50 13.78
C ASP A 38 -20.96 22.94 13.81
N PRO A 39 -20.18 23.41 14.80
CA PRO A 39 -19.64 24.76 14.81
C PRO A 39 -18.63 25.06 13.71
N TYR A 40 -18.01 24.01 13.14
CA TYR A 40 -16.93 24.10 12.16
C TYR A 40 -17.33 23.67 10.77
N ARG A 41 -18.42 22.87 10.64
CA ARG A 41 -18.93 22.32 9.39
C ARG A 41 -19.88 23.31 8.73
N LYS A 42 -19.78 23.41 7.40
CA LYS A 42 -20.77 24.09 6.58
C LYS A 42 -21.47 23.06 5.69
N ILE A 43 -21.01 22.96 4.45
CA ILE A 43 -21.57 22.06 3.45
C ILE A 43 -20.49 21.11 2.94
N GLU A 44 -20.87 19.91 2.55
CA GLU A 44 -20.00 19.02 1.80
C GLU A 44 -19.84 19.57 0.38
N THR A 45 -18.60 19.89 0.00
CA THR A 45 -18.29 20.45 -1.31
C THR A 45 -17.85 19.37 -2.31
N ARG A 46 -17.30 18.24 -1.82
CA ARG A 46 -16.82 17.12 -2.62
C ARG A 46 -17.08 15.80 -1.91
N PRO A 47 -17.81 14.89 -2.55
CA PRO A 47 -18.48 14.97 -3.86
C PRO A 47 -19.71 15.89 -3.85
N GLY A 48 -20.21 16.28 -2.70
CA GLY A 48 -21.44 17.03 -2.53
C GLY A 48 -22.61 16.14 -2.12
N LYS A 49 -23.65 16.78 -1.59
CA LYS A 49 -24.82 16.12 -1.00
C LYS A 49 -25.62 15.25 -1.97
N ASP A 50 -25.48 15.47 -3.26
CA ASP A 50 -26.26 14.77 -4.28
C ASP A 50 -25.67 13.39 -4.64
N VAL A 51 -24.44 13.10 -4.25
CA VAL A 51 -23.76 11.81 -4.45
C VAL A 51 -24.01 10.92 -3.23
N GLN A 52 -25.07 10.09 -3.26
CA GLN A 52 -25.50 9.28 -2.12
C GLN A 52 -25.48 7.78 -2.38
N SER A 53 -25.76 7.33 -3.59
CA SER A 53 -25.74 5.89 -3.90
C SER A 53 -24.33 5.31 -3.86
N ASP A 54 -24.23 4.00 -3.62
CA ASP A 54 -22.95 3.32 -3.61
C ASP A 54 -22.28 3.40 -4.98
N GLU A 55 -23.04 3.34 -6.03
CA GLU A 55 -22.63 3.46 -7.41
C GLU A 55 -22.02 4.84 -7.69
N ASP A 56 -22.71 5.91 -7.30
CA ASP A 56 -22.25 7.29 -7.50
C ASP A 56 -20.98 7.58 -6.69
N ILE A 57 -20.93 7.07 -5.44
CA ILE A 57 -19.72 7.19 -4.59
C ILE A 57 -18.54 6.45 -5.21
N ILE A 58 -18.74 5.23 -5.73
CA ILE A 58 -17.68 4.47 -6.40
C ILE A 58 -17.21 5.20 -7.66
N GLU A 59 -18.13 5.77 -8.44
CA GLU A 59 -17.77 6.55 -9.62
C GLU A 59 -16.97 7.81 -9.25
N TYR A 60 -17.39 8.52 -8.21
CA TYR A 60 -16.62 9.62 -7.65
C TYR A 60 -15.21 9.18 -7.22
N ILE A 61 -15.09 8.06 -6.50
CA ILE A 61 -13.80 7.51 -6.08
C ILE A 61 -12.91 7.20 -7.29
N ARG A 62 -13.45 6.60 -8.35
CA ARG A 62 -12.70 6.32 -9.59
C ARG A 62 -12.12 7.56 -10.25
N ASN A 63 -12.87 8.65 -10.23
CA ASN A 63 -12.48 9.90 -10.88
C ASN A 63 -11.51 10.76 -10.04
N PHE A 64 -11.54 10.61 -8.71
CA PHE A 64 -10.82 11.52 -7.82
C PHE A 64 -9.82 10.84 -6.87
N ALA A 65 -9.82 9.51 -6.76
CA ALA A 65 -8.84 8.82 -5.94
C ALA A 65 -7.43 8.99 -6.51
N ALA A 66 -6.50 9.26 -5.62
CA ALA A 66 -5.08 9.38 -5.94
C ALA A 66 -4.23 8.53 -5.00
N THR A 67 -3.02 8.23 -5.41
CA THR A 67 -2.05 7.57 -4.54
C THR A 67 -1.57 8.52 -3.44
N ILE A 68 -1.31 7.99 -2.25
CA ILE A 68 -0.61 8.69 -1.18
C ILE A 68 0.91 8.40 -1.20
N PHE A 69 1.42 7.87 -2.32
CA PHE A 69 2.83 7.62 -2.58
C PHE A 69 3.50 6.61 -1.63
N HIS A 70 2.76 5.57 -1.24
CA HIS A 70 3.27 4.44 -0.46
C HIS A 70 3.14 3.10 -1.20
N PRO A 71 3.68 2.96 -2.43
CA PRO A 71 3.62 1.71 -3.18
C PRO A 71 4.50 0.64 -2.53
N VAL A 72 4.00 -0.60 -2.50
CA VAL A 72 4.71 -1.79 -2.01
C VAL A 72 4.38 -3.01 -2.87
N GLY A 73 5.07 -4.13 -2.66
CA GLY A 73 4.66 -5.45 -3.14
C GLY A 73 5.05 -5.82 -4.57
N THR A 74 5.68 -4.93 -5.36
CA THR A 74 6.08 -5.26 -6.73
C THR A 74 7.23 -6.27 -6.82
N CYS A 75 8.01 -6.41 -5.75
CA CYS A 75 9.03 -7.46 -5.57
C CYS A 75 8.79 -8.22 -4.25
N LYS A 76 7.52 -8.54 -3.96
CA LYS A 76 7.13 -9.09 -2.65
C LYS A 76 7.95 -10.31 -2.24
N MET A 77 8.24 -10.40 -0.94
CA MET A 77 8.89 -11.59 -0.38
C MET A 77 7.91 -12.73 -0.18
N GLY A 78 8.41 -13.96 -0.28
CA GLY A 78 7.66 -15.18 -0.04
C GLY A 78 8.46 -16.42 -0.39
N ALA A 79 7.82 -17.59 -0.32
CA ALA A 79 8.46 -18.88 -0.51
C ALA A 79 8.87 -19.20 -1.97
N GLY A 80 8.33 -18.46 -2.95
CA GLY A 80 8.67 -18.66 -4.36
C GLY A 80 8.04 -19.89 -5.02
N ASN A 81 7.12 -20.55 -4.35
CA ASN A 81 6.47 -21.80 -4.79
C ASN A 81 5.13 -21.57 -5.52
N GLY A 82 5.08 -20.56 -6.38
CA GLY A 82 3.86 -20.21 -7.13
C GLY A 82 3.02 -19.11 -6.47
N ASP A 83 3.47 -18.53 -5.35
CA ASP A 83 2.80 -17.44 -4.64
C ASP A 83 3.04 -16.07 -5.29
N GLY A 84 3.80 -16.03 -6.40
CA GLY A 84 4.18 -14.79 -7.09
C GLY A 84 5.23 -13.98 -6.35
N ALA A 85 5.95 -14.56 -5.38
CA ALA A 85 7.06 -13.91 -4.70
C ALA A 85 8.26 -13.74 -5.63
N VAL A 86 8.92 -12.59 -5.49
CA VAL A 86 10.13 -12.25 -6.27
C VAL A 86 11.38 -12.50 -5.45
N VAL A 87 11.33 -12.31 -4.14
CA VAL A 87 12.47 -12.52 -3.25
C VAL A 87 12.11 -13.45 -2.10
N ASP A 88 13.15 -14.10 -1.52
CA ASP A 88 13.01 -14.90 -0.31
C ASP A 88 13.07 -14.03 0.98
N ASP A 89 13.07 -14.67 2.16
CA ASP A 89 13.16 -14.00 3.46
C ASP A 89 14.54 -13.39 3.75
N GLN A 90 15.54 -13.69 2.91
CA GLN A 90 16.86 -13.06 2.89
C GLN A 90 16.96 -11.97 1.82
N LEU A 91 15.83 -11.58 1.22
CA LEU A 91 15.70 -10.59 0.14
C LEU A 91 16.48 -10.97 -1.15
N ARG A 92 16.82 -12.25 -1.33
CA ARG A 92 17.48 -12.75 -2.53
C ARG A 92 16.45 -13.04 -3.61
N VAL A 93 16.73 -12.63 -4.83
CA VAL A 93 15.84 -12.87 -5.97
C VAL A 93 15.79 -14.37 -6.30
N HIS A 94 14.59 -14.94 -6.34
CA HIS A 94 14.38 -16.33 -6.71
C HIS A 94 14.94 -16.62 -8.11
N GLY A 95 15.68 -17.74 -8.25
CA GLY A 95 16.25 -18.18 -9.50
C GLY A 95 17.52 -17.42 -9.96
N LEU A 96 17.97 -16.40 -9.23
CA LEU A 96 19.18 -15.66 -9.52
C LEU A 96 20.19 -15.74 -8.36
N ARG A 97 21.47 -15.69 -8.68
CA ARG A 97 22.55 -15.64 -7.68
C ARG A 97 23.14 -14.24 -7.57
N GLY A 98 23.44 -13.80 -6.35
CA GLY A 98 24.15 -12.54 -6.11
C GLY A 98 23.28 -11.29 -6.26
N LEU A 99 21.96 -11.43 -6.37
CA LEU A 99 21.04 -10.29 -6.50
C LEU A 99 20.04 -10.27 -5.33
N ARG A 100 19.84 -9.08 -4.76
CA ARG A 100 18.81 -8.78 -3.77
C ARG A 100 18.01 -7.56 -4.17
N VAL A 101 16.77 -7.49 -3.68
CA VAL A 101 15.95 -6.27 -3.70
C VAL A 101 15.76 -5.81 -2.26
N VAL A 102 16.05 -4.53 -1.98
CA VAL A 102 16.06 -3.97 -0.62
C VAL A 102 15.37 -2.61 -0.61
N ASP A 103 14.07 -2.63 -0.70
CA ASP A 103 13.23 -1.43 -0.62
C ASP A 103 11.78 -1.79 -0.25
N ALA A 104 10.87 -0.83 -0.29
CA ALA A 104 9.45 -1.04 0.05
C ALA A 104 8.75 -2.09 -0.83
N SER A 105 9.25 -2.37 -2.04
CA SER A 105 8.63 -3.33 -2.95
C SER A 105 8.64 -4.77 -2.44
N VAL A 106 9.54 -5.09 -1.49
CA VAL A 106 9.61 -6.44 -0.90
C VAL A 106 8.51 -6.72 0.12
N MET A 107 7.79 -5.72 0.60
CA MET A 107 6.67 -5.93 1.54
C MET A 107 5.55 -6.71 0.84
N PRO A 108 5.09 -7.85 1.38
CA PRO A 108 4.02 -8.64 0.76
C PRO A 108 2.67 -7.92 0.72
N THR A 109 2.42 -7.12 1.74
CA THR A 109 1.22 -6.28 1.90
C THR A 109 1.61 -4.92 2.45
N ILE A 110 0.76 -3.92 2.22
CA ILE A 110 0.98 -2.58 2.77
C ILE A 110 0.84 -2.61 4.30
N THR A 111 1.72 -1.90 4.98
CA THR A 111 1.65 -1.74 6.44
C THR A 111 0.50 -0.82 6.84
N GLY A 112 0.04 -0.92 8.11
CA GLY A 112 -1.06 -0.11 8.65
C GLY A 112 -0.73 1.37 8.87
N GLY A 113 0.44 1.84 8.43
CA GLY A 113 0.90 3.22 8.53
C GLY A 113 1.85 3.57 7.39
N ASN A 114 2.48 4.74 7.48
CA ASN A 114 3.44 5.21 6.49
C ASN A 114 4.58 4.21 6.29
N THR A 115 5.00 4.00 5.05
CA THR A 115 5.98 2.98 4.68
C THR A 115 7.43 3.36 4.96
N ASN A 116 7.72 4.59 5.38
CA ASN A 116 9.10 5.06 5.59
C ASN A 116 9.83 4.26 6.69
N ALA A 117 9.26 4.16 7.88
CA ALA A 117 9.88 3.44 8.98
C ALA A 117 10.13 1.95 8.68
N PRO A 118 9.14 1.17 8.16
CA PRO A 118 9.39 -0.20 7.75
C PRO A 118 10.40 -0.33 6.60
N THR A 119 10.48 0.63 5.68
CA THR A 119 11.50 0.62 4.62
C THR A 119 12.91 0.78 5.19
N ILE A 120 13.09 1.71 6.14
CA ILE A 120 14.37 1.87 6.84
C ILE A 120 14.72 0.58 7.60
N MET A 121 13.78 -0.01 8.31
CA MET A 121 13.99 -1.28 9.03
C MET A 121 14.42 -2.41 8.08
N ILE A 122 13.79 -2.52 6.91
CA ILE A 122 14.16 -3.51 5.88
C ILE A 122 15.60 -3.25 5.42
N ALA A 123 15.97 -2.00 5.16
CA ALA A 123 17.31 -1.64 4.70
C ALA A 123 18.39 -1.95 5.75
N GLU A 124 18.18 -1.62 7.01
CA GLU A 124 19.08 -1.93 8.13
C GLU A 124 19.25 -3.45 8.28
N LYS A 125 18.15 -4.19 8.32
CA LYS A 125 18.19 -5.65 8.40
C LYS A 125 18.90 -6.29 7.22
N ALA A 126 18.67 -5.81 6.01
CA ALA A 126 19.32 -6.30 4.80
C ALA A 126 20.82 -6.00 4.83
N SER A 127 21.23 -4.85 5.33
CA SER A 127 22.63 -4.50 5.52
C SER A 127 23.33 -5.50 6.42
N ASP A 128 22.73 -5.86 7.55
CA ASP A 128 23.30 -6.89 8.44
C ASP A 128 23.38 -8.27 7.76
N MET A 129 22.35 -8.68 7.02
CA MET A 129 22.36 -9.93 6.26
C MET A 129 23.47 -9.96 5.19
N ILE A 130 23.70 -8.84 4.50
CA ILE A 130 24.74 -8.72 3.47
C ILE A 130 26.13 -8.78 4.10
N LEU A 131 26.30 -8.16 5.26
CA LEU A 131 27.57 -8.11 5.98
C LEU A 131 27.82 -9.35 6.88
N GLY A 132 26.88 -10.30 6.93
CA GLY A 132 26.97 -11.49 7.78
C GLY A 132 26.93 -11.19 9.28
N ARG A 133 26.31 -10.07 9.68
CA ARG A 133 26.17 -9.67 11.07
C ARG A 133 25.04 -10.46 11.75
N PRO A 134 25.21 -10.90 13.01
CA PRO A 134 24.14 -11.55 13.74
C PRO A 134 22.98 -10.57 14.02
N ALA A 135 21.77 -11.09 14.12
CA ALA A 135 20.64 -10.29 14.59
C ALA A 135 20.92 -9.78 16.03
N PRO A 136 20.50 -8.54 16.34
CA PRO A 136 20.60 -8.04 17.72
C PRO A 136 19.88 -8.95 18.70
N ASP A 137 20.48 -9.16 19.88
CA ASP A 137 19.84 -9.90 20.96
C ASP A 137 18.51 -9.22 21.32
N ARG A 138 17.44 -9.98 21.36
CA ARG A 138 16.15 -9.49 21.89
C ARG A 138 16.33 -9.21 23.38
N LYS A 139 16.57 -7.96 23.73
CA LYS A 139 16.40 -7.54 25.13
C LYS A 139 14.93 -7.76 25.50
N ARG A 140 14.67 -8.69 26.39
CA ARG A 140 13.34 -8.91 26.99
C ARG A 140 12.97 -7.74 27.88
#